data_cd6eccb55fa7ae9398f64f0d2ba251ce
#
_entry.id   cd6eccb55fa7ae9398f64f0d2ba251ce
#
_cell.length_a   1.000
_cell.length_b   1.000
_cell.length_c   1.000
_cell.angle_alpha   90.00
_cell.angle_beta   90.00
_cell.angle_gamma   90.00
#
_symmetry.space_group_name_H-M   'P 1'
#
loop_
_entity.id
_entity.type
_entity.pdbx_description
1 polymer ?
#
loop_
_entity_poly.entity_id
_entity_poly.type
_entity_poly.pdbx_seq_one_letter_code
_entity_poly.pdbx_strand_id
1 'polypeptide(L)'
;MLLLTGETDLSKGADKLQALGPQVVFVTRGPDGAYFRTPEGERMLPAHMVQAVDTTGAGDAFWGALLAQIPGRGPDTLKSLSLTDWTQAARIANAAGSLTTMRKGGIPAMPDFSMIQSCLREIPLKENRDER
;
A
#
# COMPACT_ATOMS: atom_id res chain seq x y z
N MET A 1 -12.74 -0.96 5.64
CA MET A 1 -13.56 -1.65 4.62
C MET A 1 -14.96 -1.98 5.16
N LEU A 2 -15.09 -2.88 6.13
CA LEU A 2 -16.37 -3.34 6.67
C LEU A 2 -17.32 -2.20 7.10
N LEU A 3 -16.82 -1.21 7.85
CA LEU A 3 -17.64 -0.08 8.33
C LEU A 3 -18.23 0.77 7.21
N LEU A 4 -17.56 0.87 6.06
CA LEU A 4 -18.00 1.71 4.94
C LEU A 4 -18.88 0.96 3.95
N THR A 5 -18.69 -0.34 3.81
CA THR A 5 -19.30 -1.12 2.72
C THR A 5 -20.17 -2.27 3.21
N GLY A 6 -20.03 -2.67 4.46
CA GLY A 6 -20.64 -3.89 4.99
C GLY A 6 -19.98 -5.18 4.49
N GLU A 7 -18.87 -5.08 3.72
CA GLU A 7 -18.19 -6.22 3.11
C GLU A 7 -16.91 -6.58 3.85
N THR A 8 -16.67 -7.87 4.02
CA THR A 8 -15.40 -8.45 4.49
C THR A 8 -14.50 -8.87 3.32
N ASP A 9 -15.10 -9.19 2.18
CA ASP A 9 -14.39 -9.47 0.93
C ASP A 9 -13.83 -8.18 0.32
N LEU A 10 -12.51 -8.16 0.05
CA LEU A 10 -11.80 -6.97 -0.41
C LEU A 10 -12.26 -6.52 -1.80
N SER A 11 -12.44 -7.47 -2.71
CA SER A 11 -12.86 -7.17 -4.09
C SER A 11 -14.27 -6.58 -4.11
N LYS A 12 -15.22 -7.20 -3.42
CA LYS A 12 -16.61 -6.69 -3.31
C LYS A 12 -16.68 -5.34 -2.59
N GLY A 13 -15.89 -5.17 -1.53
CA GLY A 13 -15.81 -3.90 -0.82
C GLY A 13 -15.21 -2.79 -1.69
N ALA A 14 -14.19 -3.10 -2.48
CA ALA A 14 -13.60 -2.15 -3.42
C ALA A 14 -14.57 -1.78 -4.56
N ASP A 15 -15.36 -2.74 -5.07
CA ASP A 15 -16.43 -2.46 -6.04
C ASP A 15 -17.43 -1.43 -5.50
N LYS A 16 -17.89 -1.65 -4.27
CA LYS A 16 -18.82 -0.71 -3.61
C LYS A 16 -18.21 0.68 -3.42
N LEU A 17 -16.94 0.75 -3.04
CA LEU A 17 -16.24 2.03 -2.90
C LEU A 17 -16.06 2.74 -4.24
N GLN A 18 -15.68 2.02 -5.30
CA GLN A 18 -15.55 2.60 -6.65
C GLN A 18 -16.90 3.11 -7.18
N ALA A 19 -17.99 2.45 -6.86
CA ALA A 19 -19.35 2.90 -7.22
C ALA A 19 -19.73 4.25 -6.57
N LEU A 20 -19.04 4.64 -5.47
CA LEU A 20 -19.20 5.95 -4.83
C LEU A 20 -18.38 7.07 -5.46
N GLY A 21 -17.55 6.76 -6.48
CA GLY A 21 -16.81 7.76 -7.25
C GLY A 21 -15.30 7.59 -7.32
N PRO A 22 -14.58 7.10 -6.28
CA PRO A 22 -13.14 6.90 -6.36
C PRO A 22 -12.75 5.95 -7.49
N GLN A 23 -11.76 6.34 -8.30
CA GLN A 23 -11.27 5.48 -9.39
C GLN A 23 -10.32 4.41 -8.89
N VAL A 24 -9.56 4.72 -7.85
CA VAL A 24 -8.56 3.83 -7.26
C VAL A 24 -8.84 3.69 -5.77
N VAL A 25 -8.83 2.47 -5.30
CA VAL A 25 -9.07 2.12 -3.88
C VAL A 25 -7.85 1.39 -3.37
N PHE A 26 -7.29 1.86 -2.25
CA PHE A 26 -6.24 1.18 -1.51
C PHE A 26 -6.74 0.78 -0.13
N VAL A 27 -6.36 -0.42 0.29
CA VAL A 27 -6.64 -0.94 1.63
C VAL A 27 -5.33 -1.45 2.24
N THR A 28 -4.83 -0.74 3.25
CA THR A 28 -3.69 -1.21 4.04
C THR A 28 -4.16 -2.30 5.00
N ARG A 29 -3.37 -3.37 5.12
CA ARG A 29 -3.70 -4.56 5.92
C ARG A 29 -2.69 -4.82 7.03
N GLY A 30 -1.97 -3.80 7.46
CA GLY A 30 -0.94 -3.92 8.49
C GLY A 30 0.11 -4.97 8.11
N PRO A 31 0.31 -6.01 8.96
CA PRO A 31 1.32 -7.05 8.71
C PRO A 31 1.04 -7.94 7.49
N ASP A 32 -0.16 -7.87 6.92
CA ASP A 32 -0.56 -8.64 5.74
C ASP A 32 -0.38 -7.85 4.42
N GLY A 33 0.19 -6.64 4.50
CA GLY A 33 0.54 -5.83 3.34
C GLY A 33 -0.57 -4.89 2.89
N ALA A 34 -0.85 -4.84 1.60
CA ALA A 34 -1.84 -3.95 1.02
C ALA A 34 -2.60 -4.59 -0.14
N TYR A 35 -3.82 -4.18 -0.31
CA TYR A 35 -4.65 -4.47 -1.48
C TYR A 35 -4.95 -3.17 -2.20
N PHE A 36 -5.01 -3.21 -3.52
CA PHE A 36 -5.54 -2.09 -4.29
C PHE A 36 -6.32 -2.54 -5.51
N ARG A 37 -7.23 -1.67 -5.94
CA ARG A 37 -8.05 -1.83 -7.13
C ARG A 37 -8.07 -0.57 -7.96
N THR A 38 -7.96 -0.74 -9.26
CA THR A 38 -8.06 0.29 -10.30
C THR A 38 -9.14 -0.11 -11.31
N PRO A 39 -9.52 0.76 -12.27
CA PRO A 39 -10.38 0.33 -13.37
C PRO A 39 -9.82 -0.80 -14.24
N GLU A 40 -8.49 -0.97 -14.28
CA GLU A 40 -7.82 -2.01 -15.07
C GLU A 40 -7.68 -3.35 -14.34
N GLY A 41 -7.85 -3.37 -13.02
CA GLY A 41 -7.72 -4.59 -12.22
C GLY A 41 -7.30 -4.34 -10.78
N GLU A 42 -6.98 -5.43 -10.09
CA GLU A 42 -6.65 -5.41 -8.66
C GLU A 42 -5.37 -6.19 -8.37
N ARG A 43 -4.72 -5.88 -7.24
CA ARG A 43 -3.53 -6.57 -6.75
C ARG A 43 -3.54 -6.67 -5.23
N MET A 44 -3.00 -7.79 -4.75
CA MET A 44 -2.63 -8.01 -3.36
C MET A 44 -1.12 -7.99 -3.25
N LEU A 45 -0.58 -7.17 -2.35
CA LEU A 45 0.86 -7.07 -2.09
C LEU A 45 1.13 -7.52 -0.65
N PRO A 46 1.84 -8.63 -0.43
CA PRO A 46 2.25 -9.03 0.91
C PRO A 46 3.25 -8.02 1.50
N ALA A 47 3.26 -7.86 2.82
CA ALA A 47 4.26 -7.04 3.49
C ALA A 47 5.66 -7.67 3.40
N HIS A 48 6.70 -6.85 3.55
CA HIS A 48 8.06 -7.35 3.67
C HIS A 48 8.28 -8.10 5.01
N MET A 49 9.18 -9.07 5.00
CA MET A 49 9.57 -9.85 6.19
C MET A 49 10.48 -9.00 7.09
N VAL A 50 9.88 -8.19 7.93
CA VAL A 50 10.59 -7.34 8.91
C VAL A 50 10.21 -7.72 10.32
N GLN A 51 11.11 -7.47 11.27
CA GLN A 51 10.81 -7.58 12.69
C GLN A 51 10.23 -6.24 13.16
N ALA A 52 8.90 -6.20 13.30
CA ALA A 52 8.20 -5.01 13.76
C ALA A 52 8.47 -4.76 15.26
N VAL A 53 8.82 -3.53 15.58
CA VAL A 53 9.04 -3.02 16.95
C VAL A 53 7.90 -2.09 17.35
N ASP A 54 7.48 -1.20 16.44
CA ASP A 54 6.44 -0.21 16.67
C ASP A 54 5.70 0.06 15.35
N THR A 55 4.39 -0.12 15.34
CA THR A 55 3.55 0.08 14.15
C THR A 55 3.10 1.53 13.96
N THR A 56 3.47 2.42 14.87
CA THR A 56 3.10 3.85 14.81
C THR A 56 3.63 4.50 13.53
N GLY A 57 2.74 5.14 12.78
CA GLY A 57 3.10 5.87 11.57
C GLY A 57 3.34 5.01 10.32
N ALA A 58 3.23 3.68 10.40
CA ALA A 58 3.41 2.80 9.25
C ALA A 58 2.40 3.09 8.11
N GLY A 59 1.14 3.36 8.48
CA GLY A 59 0.10 3.79 7.53
C GLY A 59 0.41 5.15 6.91
N ASP A 60 0.88 6.11 7.70
CA ASP A 60 1.25 7.44 7.22
C ASP A 60 2.44 7.36 6.26
N ALA A 61 3.45 6.54 6.58
CA ALA A 61 4.60 6.29 5.70
C ALA A 61 4.17 5.63 4.38
N PHE A 62 3.24 4.66 4.44
CA PHE A 62 2.66 4.05 3.24
C PHE A 62 2.01 5.11 2.35
N TRP A 63 1.10 5.91 2.90
CA TRP A 63 0.38 6.92 2.13
C TRP A 63 1.30 8.03 1.61
N GLY A 64 2.25 8.50 2.43
CA GLY A 64 3.23 9.50 2.02
C GLY A 64 4.08 9.01 0.84
N ALA A 65 4.59 7.79 0.93
CA ALA A 65 5.38 7.18 -0.15
C ALA A 65 4.55 6.93 -1.41
N LEU A 66 3.30 6.46 -1.28
CA LEU A 66 2.38 6.25 -2.40
C LEU A 66 2.12 7.56 -3.15
N LEU A 67 1.73 8.60 -2.43
CA LEU A 67 1.40 9.90 -3.01
C LEU A 67 2.61 10.57 -3.68
N ALA A 68 3.81 10.35 -3.13
CA ALA A 68 5.06 10.86 -3.73
C ALA A 68 5.38 10.22 -5.10
N GLN A 69 4.81 9.05 -5.42
CA GLN A 69 4.99 8.38 -6.71
C GLN A 69 4.00 8.87 -7.80
N ILE A 70 3.00 9.66 -7.43
CA ILE A 70 2.00 10.14 -8.38
C ILE A 70 2.54 11.40 -9.06
N PRO A 71 2.83 11.36 -10.38
CA PRO A 71 3.33 12.51 -11.11
C PRO A 71 2.22 13.55 -11.31
N GLY A 72 2.49 14.79 -10.97
CA GLY A 72 1.57 15.91 -11.22
C GLY A 72 0.41 16.00 -10.23
N ARG A 73 -0.55 16.89 -10.55
CA ARG A 73 -1.72 17.17 -9.71
C ARG A 73 -2.98 17.18 -10.55
N GLY A 74 -4.00 16.51 -10.07
CA GLY A 74 -5.33 16.53 -10.66
C GLY A 74 -5.86 15.15 -11.10
N PRO A 75 -7.17 15.07 -11.36
CA PRO A 75 -7.84 13.81 -11.65
C PRO A 75 -7.39 13.16 -12.96
N ASP A 76 -6.95 13.95 -13.94
CA ASP A 76 -6.50 13.39 -15.23
C ASP A 76 -5.17 12.62 -15.10
N THR A 77 -4.31 13.03 -14.17
CA THR A 77 -3.08 12.31 -13.86
C THR A 77 -3.38 10.91 -13.33
N LEU A 78 -4.35 10.80 -12.44
CA LEU A 78 -4.75 9.50 -11.86
C LEU A 78 -5.31 8.55 -12.92
N LYS A 79 -6.04 9.09 -13.91
CA LYS A 79 -6.59 8.32 -15.04
C LYS A 79 -5.53 7.81 -16.01
N SER A 80 -4.39 8.49 -16.10
CA SER A 80 -3.29 8.13 -17.01
C SER A 80 -2.40 7.01 -16.48
N LEU A 81 -2.46 6.70 -15.17
CA LEU A 81 -1.63 5.67 -14.56
C LEU A 81 -2.18 4.27 -14.86
N SER A 82 -1.33 3.43 -15.43
CA SER A 82 -1.64 2.01 -15.68
C SER A 82 -1.66 1.18 -14.40
N LEU A 83 -2.18 -0.04 -14.48
CA LEU A 83 -2.11 -1.00 -13.39
C LEU A 83 -0.65 -1.29 -12.98
N THR A 84 0.29 -1.30 -13.93
CA THR A 84 1.72 -1.47 -13.67
C THR A 84 2.30 -0.29 -12.89
N ASP A 85 1.94 0.95 -13.24
CA ASP A 85 2.38 2.15 -12.51
C ASP A 85 1.89 2.13 -11.07
N TRP A 86 0.61 1.80 -10.87
CA TRP A 86 0.02 1.65 -9.53
C TRP A 86 0.68 0.53 -8.73
N THR A 87 1.01 -0.60 -9.37
CA THR A 87 1.72 -1.70 -8.71
C THR A 87 3.10 -1.27 -8.25
N GLN A 88 3.85 -0.54 -9.08
CA GLN A 88 5.17 -0.02 -8.72
C GLN A 88 5.08 0.97 -7.55
N ALA A 89 4.15 1.92 -7.60
CA ALA A 89 3.94 2.87 -6.52
C ALA A 89 3.54 2.17 -5.21
N ALA A 90 2.67 1.18 -5.28
CA ALA A 90 2.24 0.39 -4.14
C ALA A 90 3.38 -0.44 -3.52
N ARG A 91 4.30 -0.97 -4.32
CA ARG A 91 5.48 -1.70 -3.83
C ARG A 91 6.40 -0.79 -3.02
N ILE A 92 6.64 0.42 -3.50
CA ILE A 92 7.44 1.45 -2.81
C ILE A 92 6.75 1.83 -1.47
N ALA A 93 5.44 2.09 -1.51
CA ALA A 93 4.66 2.42 -0.33
C ALA A 93 4.65 1.28 0.72
N ASN A 94 4.53 0.04 0.26
CA ASN A 94 4.53 -1.14 1.11
C ASN A 94 5.88 -1.34 1.83
N ALA A 95 6.99 -1.10 1.12
CA ALA A 95 8.33 -1.11 1.70
C ALA A 95 8.50 0.00 2.75
N ALA A 96 8.05 1.22 2.45
CA ALA A 96 8.08 2.34 3.40
C ALA A 96 7.31 2.03 4.68
N GLY A 97 6.10 1.51 4.57
CA GLY A 97 5.30 1.09 5.73
C GLY A 97 5.98 -0.01 6.55
N SER A 98 6.53 -1.03 5.89
CA SER A 98 7.24 -2.13 6.56
C SER A 98 8.47 -1.63 7.33
N LEU A 99 9.31 -0.80 6.70
CA LEU A 99 10.52 -0.25 7.32
C LEU A 99 10.22 0.64 8.52
N THR A 100 9.15 1.43 8.45
CA THR A 100 8.74 2.31 9.56
C THR A 100 8.47 1.52 10.83
N THR A 101 7.99 0.28 10.73
CA THR A 101 7.71 -0.57 11.89
C THR A 101 8.97 -1.07 12.61
N MET A 102 10.14 -1.00 12.01
CA MET A 102 11.39 -1.54 12.57
C MET A 102 12.01 -0.66 13.66
N ARG A 103 11.53 0.57 13.83
CA ARG A 103 12.04 1.54 14.81
C ARG A 103 10.89 2.12 15.63
N LYS A 104 11.23 2.61 16.83
CA LYS A 104 10.26 3.33 17.67
C LYS A 104 10.02 4.77 17.17
N GLY A 105 8.77 5.21 17.32
CA GLY A 105 8.32 6.55 16.97
C GLY A 105 7.91 6.65 15.49
N GLY A 106 6.87 7.41 15.19
CA GLY A 106 6.33 7.56 13.86
C GLY A 106 7.29 8.27 12.89
N ILE A 107 7.35 9.60 12.92
CA ILE A 107 8.16 10.40 12.01
C ILE A 107 9.65 10.05 12.06
N PRO A 108 10.32 9.92 13.23
CA PRO A 108 11.74 9.53 13.28
C PRO A 108 12.04 8.13 12.71
N ALA A 109 11.03 7.26 12.63
CA ALA A 109 11.17 5.91 12.11
C ALA A 109 10.96 5.82 10.59
N MET A 110 10.48 6.88 9.94
CA MET A 110 10.22 6.88 8.49
C MET A 110 11.53 6.72 7.70
N PRO A 111 11.56 5.81 6.71
CA PRO A 111 12.74 5.57 5.90
C PRO A 111 12.94 6.68 4.86
N ASP A 112 14.20 6.89 4.47
CA ASP A 112 14.52 7.63 3.26
C ASP A 112 14.38 6.73 2.00
N PHE A 113 14.50 7.33 0.82
CA PHE A 113 14.33 6.61 -0.44
C PHE A 113 15.38 5.52 -0.67
N SER A 114 16.61 5.75 -0.22
CA SER A 114 17.71 4.77 -0.32
C SER A 114 17.40 3.52 0.50
N MET A 115 16.87 3.69 1.71
CA MET A 115 16.43 2.57 2.55
C MET A 115 15.28 1.78 1.91
N ILE A 116 14.32 2.47 1.29
CA ILE A 116 13.22 1.83 0.55
C ILE A 116 13.77 1.01 -0.61
N GLN A 117 14.70 1.54 -1.39
CA GLN A 117 15.33 0.83 -2.51
C GLN A 117 16.08 -0.42 -2.04
N SER A 118 16.83 -0.34 -0.94
CA SER A 118 17.50 -1.50 -0.34
C SER A 118 16.51 -2.56 0.12
N CYS A 119 15.42 -2.14 0.78
CA CYS A 119 14.34 -3.04 1.20
C CYS A 119 13.75 -3.82 0.02
N LEU A 120 13.46 -3.15 -1.09
CA LEU A 120 12.89 -3.78 -2.29
C LEU A 120 13.82 -4.82 -2.92
N ARG A 121 15.16 -4.67 -2.75
CA ARG A 121 16.15 -5.62 -3.27
C ARG A 121 16.45 -6.77 -2.32
N GLU A 122 16.49 -6.51 -1.02
CA GLU A 122 17.16 -7.36 -0.03
C GLU A 122 16.19 -8.04 0.95
N ILE A 123 15.03 -7.42 1.23
CA ILE A 123 14.07 -7.95 2.20
C ILE A 123 12.96 -8.69 1.47
N PRO A 124 12.83 -10.01 1.66
CA PRO A 124 11.79 -10.79 1.00
C PRO A 124 10.39 -10.39 1.46
N LEU A 125 9.42 -10.64 0.60
CA LEU A 125 7.99 -10.54 0.93
C LEU A 125 7.55 -11.74 1.78
N LYS A 126 6.57 -11.53 2.64
CA LYS A 126 5.90 -12.61 3.36
C LYS A 126 5.14 -13.50 2.35
N GLU A 127 5.03 -14.78 2.67
CA GLU A 127 4.14 -15.66 1.89
C GLU A 127 2.68 -15.21 2.04
N ASN A 128 1.93 -15.24 0.95
CA ASN A 128 0.50 -14.98 0.98
C ASN A 128 -0.20 -16.05 1.79
N ARG A 129 -0.86 -15.66 2.88
CA ARG A 129 -1.65 -16.58 3.70
C ARG A 129 -2.96 -17.00 3.04
N ASP A 130 -3.39 -16.30 2.00
CA ASP A 130 -4.65 -16.52 1.29
C ASP A 130 -4.57 -17.62 0.21
N GLU A 131 -3.39 -18.21 -0.03
CA GLU A 131 -3.18 -19.32 -0.97
C GLU A 131 -3.21 -20.73 -0.32
N ARG A 132 -3.67 -20.81 0.93
CA ARG A 132 -3.79 -22.12 1.62
C ARG A 132 -5.23 -22.50 1.85
#